data_ab89c30ba5f27813535af2a96bf44e17
#
_entry.id   ab89c30ba5f27813535af2a96bf44e17
#
_cell.length_a   1.000
_cell.length_b   1.000
_cell.length_c   1.000
_cell.angle_alpha   90.00
_cell.angle_beta   90.00
_cell.angle_gamma   90.00
#
_symmetry.space_group_name_H-M   'P 1'
#
loop_
_entity.id
_entity.type
_entity.pdbx_description
1 polymer ?
#
loop_
_entity_poly.entity_id
_entity_poly.type
_entity_poly.pdbx_seq_one_letter_code
_entity_poly.pdbx_strand_id
1 'polypeptide(L)'
;MKITKRQREFLKALIDSYQQKGSSVHYSEVAQKMGVSKWTAYDMLQLLHKEGFLEVEYLIPESDNYKWGKLGRSTITFFPTKKGYSVSNLPQRNLPTKAAELNKLKKEIIQKFVEIKGKYNLKDLFKEALKTKSPLIFCACVLLILILLIKKITEGIAEIKLLSQVIPHDATSTYIGLALIVFAGMCFGVLTKYINNIPKYVTGSNNNLDEYIGYIHTYNQYVSQMNKDEQKSLLDFLKETLDEINIKNKKKIF
;
A
#
# COMPACT_ATOMS: atom_id res chain seq x y z
N MET A 1 8.91 11.15 -28.91
CA MET A 1 10.32 10.73 -28.75
C MET A 1 10.46 9.32 -29.27
N LYS A 2 11.45 9.02 -30.12
CA LYS A 2 11.60 7.67 -30.69
C LYS A 2 12.45 6.83 -29.72
N ILE A 3 11.89 5.72 -29.24
CA ILE A 3 12.62 4.73 -28.43
C ILE A 3 13.74 4.11 -29.27
N THR A 4 14.96 3.99 -28.73
CA THR A 4 16.09 3.35 -29.40
C THR A 4 15.89 1.84 -29.51
N LYS A 5 16.62 1.18 -30.42
CA LYS A 5 16.58 -0.29 -30.57
C LYS A 5 16.93 -0.98 -29.23
N ARG A 6 17.96 -0.52 -28.55
CA ARG A 6 18.42 -1.07 -27.28
C ARG A 6 17.38 -0.89 -26.16
N GLN A 7 16.78 0.28 -26.02
CA GLN A 7 15.68 0.53 -25.08
C GLN A 7 14.49 -0.39 -25.30
N ARG A 8 14.15 -0.62 -26.59
CA ARG A 8 13.05 -1.53 -26.96
C ARG A 8 13.35 -2.99 -26.60
N GLU A 9 14.59 -3.44 -26.73
CA GLU A 9 15.02 -4.77 -26.31
C GLU A 9 14.86 -4.96 -24.81
N PHE A 10 15.30 -4.00 -23.99
CA PHE A 10 15.12 -4.02 -22.53
C PHE A 10 13.64 -3.99 -22.13
N LEU A 11 12.85 -3.14 -22.78
CA LEU A 11 11.41 -3.05 -22.54
C LEU A 11 10.70 -4.38 -22.84
N LYS A 12 11.04 -5.03 -23.97
CA LYS A 12 10.51 -6.36 -24.31
C LYS A 12 10.90 -7.40 -23.29
N ALA A 13 12.19 -7.46 -22.89
CA ALA A 13 12.67 -8.41 -21.90
C ALA A 13 11.95 -8.27 -20.57
N LEU A 14 11.66 -7.03 -20.14
CA LEU A 14 10.89 -6.75 -18.94
C LEU A 14 9.43 -7.17 -19.10
N ILE A 15 8.76 -6.81 -20.21
CA ILE A 15 7.36 -7.16 -20.46
C ILE A 15 7.18 -8.68 -20.48
N ASP A 16 8.07 -9.43 -21.13
CA ASP A 16 8.03 -10.88 -21.17
C ASP A 16 8.15 -11.48 -19.75
N SER A 17 9.09 -10.99 -18.94
CA SER A 17 9.25 -11.44 -17.57
C SER A 17 8.04 -11.10 -16.71
N TYR A 18 7.47 -9.90 -16.87
CA TYR A 18 6.26 -9.46 -16.20
C TYR A 18 5.04 -10.32 -16.56
N GLN A 19 4.88 -10.66 -17.83
CA GLN A 19 3.78 -11.52 -18.30
C GLN A 19 3.90 -12.97 -17.82
N GLN A 20 5.12 -13.48 -17.69
CA GLN A 20 5.38 -14.84 -17.19
C GLN A 20 5.12 -14.95 -15.68
N LYS A 21 5.54 -13.94 -14.91
CA LYS A 21 5.42 -13.94 -13.44
C LYS A 21 4.05 -13.46 -12.94
N GLY A 22 3.39 -12.58 -13.68
CA GLY A 22 2.20 -11.88 -13.21
C GLY A 22 2.47 -10.83 -12.12
N SER A 23 3.73 -10.46 -11.87
CA SER A 23 4.16 -9.50 -10.85
C SER A 23 5.31 -8.64 -11.36
N SER A 24 5.55 -7.48 -10.71
CA SER A 24 6.64 -6.57 -11.06
C SER A 24 8.01 -7.26 -11.05
N VAL A 25 8.91 -6.80 -11.92
CA VAL A 25 10.19 -7.46 -12.24
C VAL A 25 11.35 -6.70 -11.63
N HIS A 26 12.23 -7.40 -10.93
CA HIS A 26 13.45 -6.82 -10.39
C HIS A 26 14.49 -6.64 -11.51
N TYR A 27 15.24 -5.53 -11.48
CA TYR A 27 16.25 -5.23 -12.50
C TYR A 27 17.30 -6.32 -12.68
N SER A 28 17.62 -7.11 -11.64
CA SER A 28 18.58 -8.22 -11.75
C SER A 28 18.10 -9.34 -12.68
N GLU A 29 16.80 -9.56 -12.80
CA GLU A 29 16.21 -10.55 -13.69
C GLU A 29 16.35 -10.11 -15.15
N VAL A 30 16.10 -8.83 -15.39
CA VAL A 30 16.33 -8.23 -16.72
C VAL A 30 17.81 -8.27 -17.07
N ALA A 31 18.70 -7.98 -16.11
CA ALA A 31 20.14 -8.08 -16.29
C ALA A 31 20.57 -9.46 -16.73
N GLN A 32 20.09 -10.50 -16.05
CA GLN A 32 20.37 -11.90 -16.39
C GLN A 32 19.85 -12.25 -17.79
N LYS A 33 18.61 -11.88 -18.11
CA LYS A 33 17.99 -12.16 -19.40
C LYS A 33 18.70 -11.48 -20.57
N MET A 34 19.23 -10.27 -20.34
CA MET A 34 19.92 -9.47 -21.34
C MET A 34 21.43 -9.71 -21.39
N GLY A 35 21.99 -10.50 -20.47
CA GLY A 35 23.43 -10.76 -20.40
C GLY A 35 24.27 -9.50 -20.06
N VAL A 36 23.73 -8.59 -19.23
CA VAL A 36 24.38 -7.32 -18.84
C VAL A 36 24.58 -7.23 -17.33
N SER A 37 25.36 -6.22 -16.90
CA SER A 37 25.52 -5.94 -15.48
C SER A 37 24.20 -5.46 -14.84
N LYS A 38 24.03 -5.70 -13.53
CA LYS A 38 22.87 -5.20 -12.77
C LYS A 38 22.73 -3.69 -12.85
N TRP A 39 23.84 -2.96 -12.86
CA TRP A 39 23.89 -1.49 -13.00
C TRP A 39 23.39 -1.05 -14.36
N THR A 40 23.86 -1.67 -15.44
CA THR A 40 23.41 -1.37 -16.80
C THR A 40 21.89 -1.61 -16.96
N ALA A 41 21.37 -2.69 -16.38
CA ALA A 41 19.94 -2.97 -16.42
C ALA A 41 19.16 -1.93 -15.61
N TYR A 42 19.61 -1.60 -14.41
CA TYR A 42 19.00 -0.59 -13.56
C TYR A 42 18.91 0.76 -14.25
N ASP A 43 20.03 1.27 -14.80
CA ASP A 43 20.08 2.56 -15.48
C ASP A 43 19.14 2.59 -16.68
N MET A 44 19.12 1.52 -17.48
CA MET A 44 18.24 1.43 -18.64
C MET A 44 16.75 1.42 -18.24
N LEU A 45 16.39 0.67 -17.19
CA LEU A 45 15.01 0.63 -16.70
C LEU A 45 14.59 1.96 -16.06
N GLN A 46 15.48 2.64 -15.35
CA GLN A 46 15.25 3.99 -14.86
C GLN A 46 15.03 5.01 -15.98
N LEU A 47 15.81 4.90 -17.07
CA LEU A 47 15.60 5.75 -18.26
C LEU A 47 14.22 5.50 -18.88
N LEU A 48 13.84 4.23 -19.05
CA LEU A 48 12.51 3.84 -19.56
C LEU A 48 11.37 4.31 -18.62
N HIS A 49 11.60 4.31 -17.31
CA HIS A 49 10.66 4.87 -16.34
C HIS A 49 10.52 6.38 -16.50
N LYS A 50 11.63 7.14 -16.57
CA LYS A 50 11.60 8.59 -16.82
C LYS A 50 10.88 8.98 -18.10
N GLU A 51 10.95 8.14 -19.12
CA GLU A 51 10.24 8.32 -20.39
C GLU A 51 8.77 7.86 -20.35
N GLY A 52 8.32 7.30 -19.22
CA GLY A 52 6.95 6.86 -18.97
C GLY A 52 6.57 5.52 -19.64
N PHE A 53 7.54 4.70 -20.05
CA PHE A 53 7.30 3.35 -20.57
C PHE A 53 7.15 2.31 -19.46
N LEU A 54 7.74 2.59 -18.29
CA LEU A 54 7.70 1.75 -17.11
C LEU A 54 7.21 2.54 -15.90
N GLU A 55 6.64 1.85 -14.94
CA GLU A 55 6.41 2.32 -13.58
C GLU A 55 7.28 1.54 -12.60
N VAL A 56 7.56 2.15 -11.45
CA VAL A 56 8.35 1.59 -10.37
C VAL A 56 7.44 1.14 -9.24
N GLU A 57 7.74 0.00 -8.67
CA GLU A 57 7.10 -0.52 -7.47
C GLU A 57 8.16 -0.92 -6.45
N TYR A 58 7.89 -0.65 -5.18
CA TYR A 58 8.75 -1.05 -4.08
C TYR A 58 8.18 -2.30 -3.41
N LEU A 59 8.93 -3.40 -3.39
CA LEU A 59 8.53 -4.63 -2.74
C LEU A 59 9.21 -4.77 -1.39
N ILE A 60 8.47 -5.28 -0.41
CA ILE A 60 9.01 -5.64 0.90
C ILE A 60 9.74 -6.98 0.76
N PRO A 61 11.03 -7.08 1.17
CA PRO A 61 11.73 -8.35 1.15
C PRO A 61 11.02 -9.37 2.08
N GLU A 62 10.91 -10.62 1.63
CA GLU A 62 10.52 -11.73 2.49
C GLU A 62 11.61 -11.93 3.55
N SER A 63 11.31 -11.65 4.80
CA SER A 63 12.15 -12.08 5.92
C SER A 63 11.33 -13.01 6.81
N ASP A 64 11.77 -14.25 6.94
CA ASP A 64 11.16 -15.26 7.81
C ASP A 64 11.23 -14.89 9.30
N ASN A 65 11.97 -13.86 9.65
CA ASN A 65 12.16 -13.35 11.00
C ASN A 65 11.74 -11.87 11.11
N TYR A 66 10.44 -11.61 11.21
CA TYR A 66 9.92 -10.30 11.60
C TYR A 66 10.30 -9.97 13.05
N LYS A 67 11.56 -9.59 13.30
CA LYS A 67 11.93 -8.88 14.51
C LYS A 67 11.53 -7.42 14.33
N TRP A 68 10.72 -6.93 15.24
CA TRP A 68 10.28 -5.54 15.32
C TRP A 68 11.43 -4.55 15.07
N GLY A 69 11.22 -3.60 14.15
CA GLY A 69 12.20 -2.57 13.83
C GLY A 69 13.24 -2.91 12.77
N LYS A 70 13.25 -4.13 12.19
CA LYS A 70 14.18 -4.53 11.12
C LYS A 70 13.47 -5.05 9.87
N LEU A 71 12.49 -4.30 9.37
CA LEU A 71 12.04 -4.50 7.99
C LEU A 71 13.19 -4.04 7.08
N GLY A 72 13.69 -4.96 6.25
CA GLY A 72 14.75 -4.67 5.28
C GLY A 72 14.37 -3.53 4.32
N ARG A 73 15.34 -2.93 3.65
CA ARG A 73 15.08 -1.93 2.61
C ARG A 73 14.17 -2.53 1.55
N SER A 74 13.14 -1.79 1.15
CA SER A 74 12.28 -2.16 0.03
C SER A 74 13.11 -2.40 -1.23
N THR A 75 12.75 -3.43 -1.98
CA THR A 75 13.38 -3.77 -3.26
C THR A 75 12.66 -3.06 -4.39
N ILE A 76 13.39 -2.34 -5.22
CA ILE A 76 12.84 -1.65 -6.38
C ILE A 76 12.56 -2.63 -7.52
N THR A 77 11.35 -2.61 -8.07
CA THR A 77 10.90 -3.42 -9.20
C THR A 77 10.19 -2.56 -10.23
N PHE A 78 10.03 -3.07 -11.42
CA PHE A 78 9.50 -2.33 -12.57
C PHE A 78 8.35 -3.12 -13.22
N PHE A 79 7.36 -2.38 -13.75
CA PHE A 79 6.29 -2.97 -14.56
C PHE A 79 5.91 -2.05 -15.72
N PRO A 80 5.37 -2.59 -16.82
CA PRO A 80 5.13 -1.84 -18.04
C PRO A 80 3.85 -0.99 -17.95
N THR A 81 3.91 0.23 -18.49
CA THR A 81 2.74 1.10 -18.69
C THR A 81 1.99 0.74 -19.99
N LYS A 82 0.79 1.31 -20.18
CA LYS A 82 0.07 1.23 -21.47
C LYS A 82 0.93 1.72 -22.63
N LYS A 83 1.70 2.80 -22.41
CA LYS A 83 2.64 3.35 -23.39
C LYS A 83 3.78 2.37 -23.69
N GLY A 84 4.29 1.65 -22.68
CA GLY A 84 5.30 0.62 -22.86
C GLY A 84 4.80 -0.54 -23.74
N TYR A 85 3.59 -1.03 -23.50
CA TYR A 85 2.99 -2.06 -24.35
C TYR A 85 2.79 -1.62 -25.80
N SER A 86 2.30 -0.40 -26.04
CA SER A 86 2.06 0.12 -27.38
C SER A 86 3.33 0.20 -28.23
N VAL A 87 4.48 0.51 -27.62
CA VAL A 87 5.77 0.64 -28.31
C VAL A 87 6.46 -0.71 -28.49
N SER A 88 6.20 -1.67 -27.60
CA SER A 88 6.79 -3.02 -27.67
C SER A 88 6.15 -3.92 -28.72
N ASN A 89 4.95 -3.56 -29.23
CA ASN A 89 4.09 -4.40 -30.06
C ASN A 89 3.72 -5.76 -29.43
N LEU A 90 3.75 -5.85 -28.10
CA LEU A 90 3.33 -7.02 -27.35
C LEU A 90 1.90 -6.84 -26.83
N PRO A 91 1.08 -7.92 -26.82
CA PRO A 91 -0.29 -7.83 -26.31
C PRO A 91 -0.28 -7.51 -24.79
N GLN A 92 -1.11 -6.55 -24.42
CA GLN A 92 -1.32 -6.23 -23.00
C GLN A 92 -2.19 -7.34 -22.38
N ARG A 93 -1.65 -8.10 -21.42
CA ARG A 93 -2.50 -8.95 -20.57
C ARG A 93 -3.26 -8.07 -19.58
N ASN A 94 -4.53 -8.39 -19.37
CA ASN A 94 -5.36 -7.75 -18.34
C ASN A 94 -4.91 -8.25 -16.95
N LEU A 95 -3.81 -7.69 -16.45
CA LEU A 95 -3.42 -7.87 -15.06
C LEU A 95 -4.28 -6.94 -14.19
N PRO A 96 -4.65 -7.35 -12.97
CA PRO A 96 -5.42 -6.51 -12.08
C PRO A 96 -4.69 -5.19 -11.87
N THR A 97 -5.40 -4.08 -11.98
CA THR A 97 -4.86 -2.76 -11.67
C THR A 97 -4.64 -2.63 -10.17
N LYS A 98 -3.65 -1.82 -9.74
CA LYS A 98 -3.43 -1.52 -8.30
C LYS A 98 -4.74 -1.11 -7.60
N ALA A 99 -5.60 -0.36 -8.28
CA ALA A 99 -6.92 0.02 -7.76
C ALA A 99 -7.84 -1.19 -7.55
N ALA A 100 -7.84 -2.18 -8.45
CA ALA A 100 -8.63 -3.39 -8.30
C ALA A 100 -8.12 -4.26 -7.14
N GLU A 101 -6.79 -4.37 -6.96
CA GLU A 101 -6.18 -5.06 -5.82
C GLU A 101 -6.53 -4.38 -4.50
N LEU A 102 -6.43 -3.04 -4.41
CA LEU A 102 -6.82 -2.27 -3.24
C LEU A 102 -8.30 -2.45 -2.88
N ASN A 103 -9.19 -2.45 -3.87
CA ASN A 103 -10.63 -2.65 -3.66
C ASN A 103 -10.96 -4.08 -3.20
N LYS A 104 -10.28 -5.10 -3.76
CA LYS A 104 -10.43 -6.48 -3.31
C LYS A 104 -10.00 -6.63 -1.85
N LEU A 105 -8.80 -6.13 -1.52
CA LEU A 105 -8.24 -6.14 -0.19
C LEU A 105 -9.15 -5.42 0.83
N LYS A 106 -9.67 -4.25 0.47
CA LYS A 106 -10.61 -3.49 1.29
C LYS A 106 -11.83 -4.33 1.67
N LYS A 107 -12.43 -5.03 0.70
CA LYS A 107 -13.57 -5.92 0.96
C LYS A 107 -13.19 -7.07 1.89
N GLU A 108 -12.06 -7.73 1.66
CA GLU A 108 -11.58 -8.86 2.48
C GLU A 108 -11.32 -8.44 3.93
N ILE A 109 -10.63 -7.30 4.16
CA ILE A 109 -10.36 -6.81 5.52
C ILE A 109 -11.65 -6.38 6.21
N ILE A 110 -12.55 -5.66 5.53
CA ILE A 110 -13.84 -5.27 6.11
C ILE A 110 -14.65 -6.50 6.50
N GLN A 111 -14.70 -7.50 5.64
CA GLN A 111 -15.42 -8.75 5.93
C GLN A 111 -14.84 -9.46 7.16
N LYS A 112 -13.52 -9.66 7.19
CA LYS A 112 -12.83 -10.24 8.35
C LYS A 112 -13.07 -9.45 9.62
N PHE A 113 -13.07 -8.11 9.54
CA PHE A 113 -13.33 -7.25 10.69
C PHE A 113 -14.78 -7.36 11.21
N VAL A 114 -15.76 -7.53 10.32
CA VAL A 114 -17.17 -7.77 10.69
C VAL A 114 -17.36 -9.16 11.34
N GLU A 115 -16.63 -10.15 10.86
CA GLU A 115 -16.64 -11.52 11.38
C GLU A 115 -15.90 -11.67 12.73
N ILE A 116 -15.20 -10.61 13.22
CA ILE A 116 -14.57 -10.56 14.55
C ILE A 116 -15.64 -10.57 15.66
N LYS A 117 -16.32 -11.68 15.80
CA LYS A 117 -17.04 -12.09 17.00
C LYS A 117 -16.18 -13.13 17.77
N GLY A 118 -14.95 -12.72 18.19
CA GLY A 118 -14.12 -13.53 19.08
C GLY A 118 -13.07 -14.45 18.44
N LYS A 119 -12.93 -14.53 17.11
CA LYS A 119 -11.97 -15.43 16.45
C LYS A 119 -10.68 -14.76 15.98
N TYR A 120 -10.65 -13.45 15.76
CA TYR A 120 -9.48 -12.73 15.28
C TYR A 120 -9.13 -11.60 16.23
N ASN A 121 -7.85 -11.48 16.61
CA ASN A 121 -7.36 -10.33 17.32
C ASN A 121 -6.71 -9.34 16.32
N LEU A 122 -6.45 -8.13 16.78
CA LEU A 122 -5.84 -7.08 15.98
C LEU A 122 -4.47 -7.49 15.42
N LYS A 123 -3.74 -8.25 16.21
CA LYS A 123 -2.42 -8.79 15.85
C LYS A 123 -2.49 -9.67 14.60
N ASP A 124 -3.53 -10.47 14.47
CA ASP A 124 -3.70 -11.34 13.30
C ASP A 124 -4.01 -10.54 12.03
N LEU A 125 -4.80 -9.45 12.13
CA LEU A 125 -5.05 -8.53 11.02
C LEU A 125 -3.78 -7.82 10.55
N PHE A 126 -2.97 -7.31 11.49
CA PHE A 126 -1.68 -6.71 11.14
C PHE A 126 -0.70 -7.73 10.58
N LYS A 127 -0.64 -8.95 11.12
CA LYS A 127 0.19 -10.03 10.56
C LYS A 127 -0.21 -10.36 9.12
N GLU A 128 -1.48 -10.31 8.80
CA GLU A 128 -1.95 -10.55 7.44
C GLU A 128 -1.58 -9.39 6.50
N ALA A 129 -1.67 -8.14 6.97
CA ALA A 129 -1.16 -6.98 6.26
C ALA A 129 0.35 -7.09 5.96
N LEU A 130 1.13 -7.68 6.87
CA LEU A 130 2.57 -7.92 6.68
C LEU A 130 2.90 -9.00 5.63
N LYS A 131 1.96 -9.87 5.28
CA LYS A 131 2.18 -10.88 4.22
C LYS A 131 2.24 -10.26 2.82
N THR A 132 1.82 -9.02 2.66
CA THR A 132 1.89 -8.34 1.37
C THR A 132 3.31 -7.91 1.06
N LYS A 133 3.70 -8.06 -0.22
CA LYS A 133 4.98 -7.59 -0.74
C LYS A 133 4.94 -6.13 -1.20
N SER A 134 3.76 -5.53 -1.29
CA SER A 134 3.56 -4.15 -1.77
C SER A 134 3.47 -3.16 -0.61
N PRO A 135 4.39 -2.16 -0.52
CA PRO A 135 4.30 -1.09 0.47
C PRO A 135 2.97 -0.32 0.42
N LEU A 136 2.44 -0.10 -0.79
CA LEU A 136 1.16 0.57 -0.98
C LEU A 136 0.01 -0.22 -0.34
N ILE A 137 -0.05 -1.53 -0.59
CA ILE A 137 -1.06 -2.42 -0.01
C ILE A 137 -0.91 -2.51 1.50
N PHE A 138 0.32 -2.62 2.01
CA PHE A 138 0.60 -2.57 3.44
C PHE A 138 0.06 -1.29 4.08
N CYS A 139 0.36 -0.13 3.51
CA CYS A 139 -0.12 1.15 4.03
C CYS A 139 -1.65 1.26 3.98
N ALA A 140 -2.30 0.78 2.92
CA ALA A 140 -3.76 0.73 2.82
C ALA A 140 -4.38 -0.16 3.91
N CYS A 141 -3.78 -1.33 4.19
CA CYS A 141 -4.19 -2.22 5.28
C CYS A 141 -4.10 -1.52 6.63
N VAL A 142 -2.96 -0.87 6.93
CA VAL A 142 -2.73 -0.17 8.20
C VAL A 142 -3.79 0.91 8.40
N LEU A 143 -4.03 1.76 7.40
CA LEU A 143 -5.06 2.81 7.46
C LEU A 143 -6.45 2.24 7.71
N LEU A 144 -6.82 1.21 6.96
CA LEU A 144 -8.13 0.58 7.11
C LEU A 144 -8.33 -0.02 8.51
N ILE A 145 -7.32 -0.73 9.03
CA ILE A 145 -7.37 -1.31 10.37
C ILE A 145 -7.51 -0.20 11.42
N LEU A 146 -6.74 0.89 11.33
CA LEU A 146 -6.84 2.02 12.26
C LEU A 146 -8.24 2.64 12.25
N ILE A 147 -8.81 2.90 11.08
CA ILE A 147 -10.16 3.49 10.95
C ILE A 147 -11.23 2.55 11.53
N LEU A 148 -11.17 1.26 11.21
CA LEU A 148 -12.12 0.28 11.71
C LEU A 148 -12.05 0.14 13.23
N LEU A 149 -10.85 0.22 13.81
CA LEU A 149 -10.65 0.21 15.26
C LEU A 149 -11.27 1.44 15.91
N ILE A 150 -10.97 2.63 15.41
CA ILE A 150 -11.54 3.88 15.94
C ILE A 150 -13.06 3.78 15.90
N LYS A 151 -13.63 3.36 14.76
CA LYS A 151 -15.08 3.17 14.63
C LYS A 151 -15.64 2.24 15.69
N LYS A 152 -14.92 1.15 16.00
CA LYS A 152 -15.39 0.15 16.97
C LYS A 152 -15.29 0.63 18.42
N ILE A 153 -14.25 1.42 18.74
CA ILE A 153 -13.94 1.84 20.11
C ILE A 153 -14.74 3.07 20.53
N THR A 154 -14.90 4.02 19.59
CA THR A 154 -15.55 5.29 19.91
C THR A 154 -17.07 5.25 19.77
N GLU A 155 -17.62 4.18 19.16
CA GLU A 155 -19.05 4.07 18.78
C GLU A 155 -19.56 5.33 18.08
N GLY A 156 -18.67 6.28 17.78
CA GLY A 156 -18.95 7.63 17.38
C GLY A 156 -18.43 8.01 16.00
N ILE A 157 -19.22 8.87 15.34
CA ILE A 157 -18.92 9.47 14.06
C ILE A 157 -18.02 10.70 14.24
N ALA A 158 -17.95 11.26 15.46
CA ALA A 158 -17.30 12.53 15.73
C ALA A 158 -15.79 12.48 15.49
N GLU A 159 -15.12 11.44 15.99
CA GLU A 159 -13.68 11.26 15.84
C GLU A 159 -13.28 11.00 14.37
N ILE A 160 -14.05 10.17 13.67
CA ILE A 160 -13.82 9.92 12.23
C ILE A 160 -14.03 11.18 11.41
N LYS A 161 -15.05 11.99 11.76
CA LYS A 161 -15.30 13.27 11.10
C LYS A 161 -14.17 14.28 11.34
N LEU A 162 -13.64 14.36 12.56
CA LEU A 162 -12.47 15.18 12.88
C LEU A 162 -11.22 14.72 12.09
N LEU A 163 -10.98 13.42 12.05
CA LEU A 163 -9.88 12.86 11.28
C LEU A 163 -9.99 13.14 9.78
N SER A 164 -11.21 13.15 9.22
CA SER A 164 -11.41 13.44 7.81
C SER A 164 -11.06 14.90 7.43
N GLN A 165 -11.08 15.84 8.39
CA GLN A 165 -10.71 17.25 8.14
C GLN A 165 -9.21 17.44 7.84
N VAL A 166 -8.36 16.51 8.24
CA VAL A 166 -6.90 16.56 7.97
C VAL A 166 -6.58 16.17 6.53
N ILE A 167 -7.53 15.54 5.85
CA ILE A 167 -7.30 15.03 4.49
C ILE A 167 -7.46 16.20 3.50
N PRO A 168 -6.45 16.49 2.66
CA PRO A 168 -6.55 17.55 1.68
C PRO A 168 -7.65 17.25 0.66
N HIS A 169 -8.49 18.25 0.39
CA HIS A 169 -9.54 18.14 -0.63
C HIS A 169 -8.97 18.06 -2.04
N ASP A 170 -7.83 18.71 -2.26
CA ASP A 170 -7.15 18.74 -3.56
C ASP A 170 -6.04 17.69 -3.63
N ALA A 171 -6.15 16.79 -4.62
CA ALA A 171 -5.17 15.74 -4.86
C ALA A 171 -3.87 16.24 -5.51
N THR A 172 -3.81 17.54 -5.90
CA THR A 172 -2.59 18.17 -6.45
C THR A 172 -1.63 18.64 -5.36
N SER A 173 -1.99 18.51 -4.09
CA SER A 173 -1.20 18.98 -2.97
C SER A 173 0.17 18.30 -2.91
N THR A 174 1.23 19.11 -2.82
CA THR A 174 2.61 18.67 -2.61
C THR A 174 2.78 17.92 -1.27
N TYR A 175 1.81 18.03 -0.37
CA TYR A 175 1.87 17.53 1.01
C TYR A 175 1.05 16.25 1.24
N ILE A 176 0.67 15.51 0.18
CA ILE A 176 -0.13 14.28 0.32
C ILE A 176 0.52 13.28 1.28
N GLY A 177 1.82 13.02 1.11
CA GLY A 177 2.55 12.10 1.99
C GLY A 177 2.53 12.54 3.45
N LEU A 178 2.73 13.85 3.71
CA LEU A 178 2.64 14.38 5.08
C LEU A 178 1.23 14.24 5.66
N ALA A 179 0.20 14.52 4.89
CA ALA A 179 -1.19 14.38 5.33
C ALA A 179 -1.53 12.92 5.71
N LEU A 180 -1.04 11.94 4.92
CA LEU A 180 -1.20 10.52 5.20
C LEU A 180 -0.49 10.11 6.50
N ILE A 181 0.72 10.61 6.75
CA ILE A 181 1.50 10.36 7.97
C ILE A 181 0.79 10.97 9.18
N VAL A 182 0.36 12.23 9.08
CA VAL A 182 -0.37 12.93 10.15
C VAL A 182 -1.68 12.21 10.46
N PHE A 183 -2.43 11.80 9.44
CA PHE A 183 -3.67 11.05 9.62
C PHE A 183 -3.45 9.75 10.42
N ALA A 184 -2.46 8.94 10.05
CA ALA A 184 -2.15 7.70 10.77
C ALA A 184 -1.71 7.98 12.22
N GLY A 185 -0.90 9.02 12.45
CA GLY A 185 -0.48 9.47 13.78
C GLY A 185 -1.66 9.92 14.65
N MET A 186 -2.61 10.66 14.08
CA MET A 186 -3.84 11.08 14.79
C MET A 186 -4.72 9.87 15.13
N CYS A 187 -4.89 8.93 14.19
CA CYS A 187 -5.60 7.68 14.46
C CYS A 187 -4.97 6.93 15.63
N PHE A 188 -3.65 6.81 15.65
CA PHE A 188 -2.93 6.16 16.74
C PHE A 188 -3.09 6.93 18.05
N GLY A 189 -3.06 8.27 18.03
CA GLY A 189 -3.32 9.12 19.20
C GLY A 189 -4.72 8.92 19.79
N VAL A 190 -5.75 8.77 18.93
CA VAL A 190 -7.11 8.42 19.37
C VAL A 190 -7.12 7.04 20.04
N LEU A 191 -6.47 6.05 19.42
CA LEU A 191 -6.40 4.71 19.97
C LEU A 191 -5.72 4.68 21.34
N THR A 192 -4.62 5.42 21.54
CA THR A 192 -3.95 5.51 22.86
C THR A 192 -4.83 6.12 23.93
N LYS A 193 -5.64 7.14 23.58
CA LYS A 193 -6.61 7.74 24.50
C LYS A 193 -7.65 6.74 25.00
N TYR A 194 -8.07 5.82 24.14
CA TYR A 194 -9.10 4.84 24.46
C TYR A 194 -8.55 3.44 24.77
N ILE A 195 -7.26 3.31 25.05
CA ILE A 195 -6.60 2.01 25.26
C ILE A 195 -7.30 1.11 26.28
N ASN A 196 -7.79 1.71 27.38
CA ASN A 196 -8.47 0.98 28.44
C ASN A 196 -9.87 0.49 28.02
N ASN A 197 -10.43 1.06 26.97
CA ASN A 197 -11.75 0.69 26.43
C ASN A 197 -11.64 -0.32 25.27
N ILE A 198 -10.41 -0.63 24.85
CA ILE A 198 -10.20 -1.63 23.79
C ILE A 198 -10.45 -3.02 24.39
N PRO A 199 -11.42 -3.75 23.89
CA PRO A 199 -11.72 -5.09 24.40
C PRO A 199 -10.50 -6.01 24.28
N LYS A 200 -10.23 -6.81 25.33
CA LYS A 200 -9.07 -7.73 25.39
C LYS A 200 -9.02 -8.72 24.20
N TYR A 201 -10.17 -9.08 23.62
CA TYR A 201 -10.20 -9.93 22.44
C TYR A 201 -9.70 -9.23 21.16
N VAL A 202 -9.59 -7.90 21.18
CA VAL A 202 -9.03 -7.10 20.07
C VAL A 202 -7.51 -6.99 20.19
N THR A 203 -6.99 -6.79 21.41
CA THR A 203 -5.55 -6.58 21.68
C THR A 203 -4.82 -7.85 22.13
N GLY A 204 -5.55 -8.90 22.48
CA GLY A 204 -5.00 -10.07 23.17
C GLY A 204 -4.88 -9.84 24.69
N SER A 205 -4.18 -10.75 25.38
CA SER A 205 -4.04 -10.71 26.84
C SER A 205 -3.24 -9.51 27.39
N ASN A 206 -2.40 -8.88 26.55
CA ASN A 206 -1.61 -7.71 26.89
C ASN A 206 -2.07 -6.50 26.07
N ASN A 207 -2.61 -5.47 26.72
CA ASN A 207 -2.96 -4.18 26.11
C ASN A 207 -1.69 -3.35 25.77
N ASN A 208 -0.63 -4.00 25.29
CA ASN A 208 0.60 -3.32 24.96
C ASN A 208 0.54 -2.78 23.53
N LEU A 209 0.42 -1.46 23.40
CA LEU A 209 0.43 -0.78 22.10
C LEU A 209 1.83 -0.68 21.49
N ASP A 210 2.90 -0.98 22.24
CA ASP A 210 4.28 -0.89 21.74
C ASP A 210 4.47 -1.76 20.49
N GLU A 211 3.77 -2.88 20.43
CA GLU A 211 3.77 -3.75 19.28
C GLU A 211 3.22 -3.06 18.01
N TYR A 212 2.29 -2.13 18.17
CA TYR A 212 1.66 -1.42 17.04
C TYR A 212 2.45 -0.18 16.60
N ILE A 213 3.33 0.35 17.46
CA ILE A 213 4.24 1.45 17.12
C ILE A 213 5.14 1.06 15.94
N GLY A 214 5.61 -0.20 15.90
CA GLY A 214 6.41 -0.72 14.80
C GLY A 214 5.68 -0.66 13.45
N TYR A 215 4.37 -0.95 13.42
CA TYR A 215 3.58 -0.85 12.18
C TYR A 215 3.42 0.59 11.73
N ILE A 216 3.20 1.53 12.66
CA ILE A 216 3.11 2.96 12.33
C ILE A 216 4.46 3.49 11.84
N HIS A 217 5.56 3.08 12.48
CA HIS A 217 6.90 3.46 12.02
C HIS A 217 7.16 2.98 10.58
N THR A 218 6.86 1.72 10.30
CA THR A 218 7.00 1.12 8.96
C THR A 218 6.09 1.81 7.94
N TYR A 219 4.84 2.11 8.33
CA TYR A 219 3.91 2.88 7.51
C TYR A 219 4.49 4.24 7.13
N ASN A 220 4.99 5.01 8.10
CA ASN A 220 5.58 6.33 7.87
C ASN A 220 6.79 6.24 6.94
N GLN A 221 7.63 5.23 7.11
CA GLN A 221 8.79 4.98 6.25
C GLN A 221 8.36 4.71 4.81
N TYR A 222 7.37 3.84 4.61
CA TYR A 222 6.89 3.51 3.25
C TYR A 222 6.19 4.69 2.59
N VAL A 223 5.32 5.42 3.28
CA VAL A 223 4.67 6.63 2.73
C VAL A 223 5.71 7.67 2.30
N SER A 224 6.80 7.84 3.08
CA SER A 224 7.88 8.78 2.74
C SER A 224 8.70 8.34 1.50
N GLN A 225 8.72 7.04 1.20
CA GLN A 225 9.44 6.47 0.04
C GLN A 225 8.55 6.34 -1.20
N MET A 226 7.23 6.42 -1.05
CA MET A 226 6.28 6.34 -2.15
C MET A 226 6.43 7.51 -3.12
N ASN A 227 6.27 7.22 -4.40
CA ASN A 227 6.12 8.26 -5.42
C ASN A 227 4.76 8.97 -5.31
N LYS A 228 4.58 10.09 -6.03
CA LYS A 228 3.37 10.91 -5.95
C LYS A 228 2.10 10.17 -6.38
N ASP A 229 2.20 9.27 -7.37
CA ASP A 229 1.05 8.51 -7.87
C ASP A 229 0.61 7.44 -6.86
N GLU A 230 1.55 6.81 -6.17
CA GLU A 230 1.26 5.88 -5.08
C GLU A 230 0.66 6.60 -3.86
N GLN A 231 1.21 7.74 -3.47
CA GLN A 231 0.65 8.56 -2.41
C GLN A 231 -0.77 9.03 -2.74
N LYS A 232 -1.03 9.41 -4.01
CA LYS A 232 -2.35 9.77 -4.50
C LYS A 232 -3.31 8.58 -4.44
N SER A 233 -2.89 7.42 -4.92
CA SER A 233 -3.70 6.19 -4.88
C SER A 233 -4.08 5.80 -3.44
N LEU A 234 -3.15 5.98 -2.49
CA LEU A 234 -3.40 5.73 -1.07
C LEU A 234 -4.36 6.75 -0.47
N LEU A 235 -4.25 8.03 -0.87
CA LEU A 235 -5.16 9.09 -0.44
C LEU A 235 -6.58 8.85 -0.97
N ASP A 236 -6.73 8.48 -2.24
CA ASP A 236 -8.02 8.19 -2.87
C ASP A 236 -8.68 6.98 -2.16
N PHE A 237 -7.91 5.93 -1.89
CA PHE A 237 -8.37 4.78 -1.08
C PHE A 237 -8.85 5.20 0.31
N LEU A 238 -8.12 6.09 0.99
CA LEU A 238 -8.49 6.62 2.30
C LEU A 238 -9.81 7.39 2.24
N LYS A 239 -9.98 8.30 1.27
CA LYS A 239 -11.20 9.08 1.06
C LYS A 239 -12.41 8.16 0.84
N GLU A 240 -12.31 7.24 -0.10
CA GLU A 240 -13.37 6.26 -0.38
C GLU A 240 -13.75 5.44 0.87
N THR A 241 -12.75 5.03 1.65
CA THR A 241 -12.98 4.25 2.87
C THR A 241 -13.76 5.06 3.91
N LEU A 242 -13.40 6.32 4.12
CA LEU A 242 -14.08 7.21 5.05
C LEU A 242 -15.51 7.52 4.61
N ASP A 243 -15.73 7.75 3.32
CA ASP A 243 -17.06 8.00 2.75
C ASP A 243 -17.98 6.79 2.93
N GLU A 244 -17.50 5.57 2.65
CA GLU A 244 -18.29 4.36 2.86
C GLU A 244 -18.67 4.15 4.33
N ILE A 245 -17.78 4.47 5.25
CA ILE A 245 -18.05 4.34 6.68
C ILE A 245 -19.08 5.38 7.13
N ASN A 246 -18.99 6.61 6.63
CA ASN A 246 -19.94 7.69 6.93
C ASN A 246 -21.34 7.42 6.35
N ILE A 247 -21.44 6.90 5.13
CA ILE A 247 -22.73 6.58 4.47
C ILE A 247 -23.45 5.43 5.19
N LYS A 248 -22.74 4.36 5.58
CA LYS A 248 -23.33 3.22 6.32
C LYS A 248 -23.88 3.63 7.69
N ASN A 249 -23.34 4.69 8.29
CA ASN A 249 -23.84 5.21 9.55
C ASN A 249 -25.12 6.05 9.38
N LYS A 250 -25.29 6.75 8.25
CA LYS A 250 -26.57 7.48 7.96
C LYS A 250 -27.75 6.51 7.76
N LYS A 251 -27.53 5.28 7.25
CA LYS A 251 -28.60 4.27 7.06
C LYS A 251 -29.00 3.52 8.33
N LYS A 252 -28.27 3.69 9.45
CA LYS A 252 -28.63 3.08 10.75
C LYS A 252 -29.44 4.00 11.66
N ILE A 253 -29.69 5.23 11.23
CA ILE A 253 -30.43 6.27 11.99
C ILE A 253 -31.90 6.42 11.51
N PHE A 254 -32.32 5.63 10.51
CA PHE A 254 -33.71 5.53 10.06
C PHE A 254 -34.27 4.12 10.25
#